data_e68d21240d0fc50427c04c0dd83f9674
#
_entry.id   e68d21240d0fc50427c04c0dd83f9674
#
_cell.length_a   1.000
_cell.length_b   1.000
_cell.length_c   1.000
_cell.angle_alpha   90.00
_cell.angle_beta   90.00
_cell.angle_gamma   90.00
#
_symmetry.space_group_name_H-M   'P 1'
#
loop_
_entity.id
_entity.type
_entity.pdbx_description
1 polymer ?
#
loop_
_entity_poly.entity_id
_entity_poly.type
_entity_poly.pdbx_seq_one_letter_code
_entity_poly.pdbx_strand_id
1 'polypeptide(L)'
;MTISFDGKVCVVTGAGNGLGRCHALALAERGAKVVVNDLGGARDGTGASSEAADTVVDEIIKNGGEAFSHGANVTNYEEVVDMIKQTMKRWGRIDVLINNAGILRDKSFSKMELSDFKLVLDVHLMGSVNCTKAVWDIMKEQNYG
;
A
#
# COMPACT_ATOMS: atom_id res chain seq x y z
N MET A 1 0.80 28.34 -0.12
CA MET A 1 -0.13 27.48 -0.90
C MET A 1 0.01 26.06 -0.38
N THR A 2 -1.05 25.46 0.11
CA THR A 2 -1.03 24.06 0.60
C THR A 2 -1.47 23.14 -0.53
N ILE A 3 -0.71 22.07 -0.78
CA ILE A 3 -1.09 21.03 -1.77
C ILE A 3 -2.32 20.32 -1.24
N SER A 4 -3.40 20.27 -2.03
CA SER A 4 -4.63 19.54 -1.73
C SER A 4 -4.73 18.27 -2.56
N PHE A 5 -5.28 17.21 -1.95
CA PHE A 5 -5.66 15.96 -2.59
C PHE A 5 -7.17 15.72 -2.53
N ASP A 6 -7.96 16.79 -2.39
CA ASP A 6 -9.43 16.68 -2.36
C ASP A 6 -9.96 15.94 -3.60
N GLY A 7 -10.81 14.95 -3.37
CA GLY A 7 -11.39 14.10 -4.42
C GLY A 7 -10.42 13.08 -5.03
N LYS A 8 -9.17 13.00 -4.57
CA LYS A 8 -8.20 12.00 -5.01
C LYS A 8 -8.28 10.73 -4.19
N VAL A 9 -8.01 9.62 -4.84
CA VAL A 9 -7.94 8.29 -4.23
C VAL A 9 -6.50 7.79 -4.28
N CYS A 10 -5.94 7.49 -3.13
CA CYS A 10 -4.55 7.09 -2.96
C CYS A 10 -4.47 5.67 -2.39
N VAL A 11 -3.63 4.84 -2.99
CA VAL A 11 -3.28 3.51 -2.47
C VAL A 11 -1.85 3.56 -1.93
N VAL A 12 -1.66 3.16 -0.67
CA VAL A 12 -0.34 3.11 -0.03
C VAL A 12 -0.09 1.69 0.45
N THR A 13 0.95 1.04 -0.08
CA THR A 13 1.33 -0.31 0.36
C THR A 13 2.30 -0.26 1.53
N GLY A 14 2.23 -1.26 2.43
CA GLY A 14 3.01 -1.26 3.66
C GLY A 14 2.67 -0.07 4.56
N ALA A 15 1.39 0.30 4.64
CA ALA A 15 0.93 1.55 5.25
C ALA A 15 0.50 1.41 6.72
N GLY A 16 0.63 0.22 7.32
CA GLY A 16 0.28 0.01 8.74
C GLY A 16 1.29 0.62 9.71
N ASN A 17 2.53 0.84 9.28
CA ASN A 17 3.62 1.32 10.13
C ASN A 17 4.60 2.23 9.37
N GLY A 18 5.49 2.88 10.12
CA GLY A 18 6.65 3.59 9.59
C GLY A 18 6.31 4.65 8.53
N LEU A 19 7.09 4.67 7.45
CA LEU A 19 6.93 5.66 6.38
C LEU A 19 5.59 5.53 5.65
N GLY A 20 5.12 4.31 5.39
CA GLY A 20 3.83 4.09 4.74
C GLY A 20 2.66 4.66 5.54
N ARG A 21 2.68 4.50 6.87
CA ARG A 21 1.71 5.14 7.77
C ARG A 21 1.79 6.67 7.67
N CYS A 22 2.97 7.24 7.69
CA CYS A 22 3.15 8.70 7.55
C CYS A 22 2.59 9.21 6.21
N HIS A 23 2.81 8.48 5.12
CA HIS A 23 2.26 8.83 3.81
C HIS A 23 0.73 8.77 3.81
N ALA A 24 0.15 7.69 4.35
CA ALA A 24 -1.32 7.52 4.41
C ALA A 24 -1.98 8.67 5.20
N LEU A 25 -1.46 8.98 6.38
CA LEU A 25 -1.96 10.08 7.23
C LEU A 25 -1.82 11.44 6.54
N ALA A 26 -0.65 11.73 5.96
CA ALA A 26 -0.38 13.01 5.30
C ALA A 26 -1.26 13.23 4.06
N LEU A 27 -1.58 12.18 3.31
CA LEU A 27 -2.50 12.25 2.18
C LEU A 27 -3.93 12.48 2.65
N ALA A 28 -4.37 11.73 3.67
CA ALA A 28 -5.71 11.87 4.24
C ALA A 28 -5.94 13.26 4.85
N GLU A 29 -4.96 13.81 5.57
CA GLU A 29 -4.99 15.18 6.13
C GLU A 29 -5.17 16.25 5.04
N ARG A 30 -4.75 15.94 3.80
CA ARG A 30 -4.89 16.82 2.63
C ARG A 30 -6.12 16.52 1.77
N GLY A 31 -7.06 15.73 2.28
CA GLY A 31 -8.34 15.46 1.65
C GLY A 31 -8.40 14.23 0.75
N ALA A 32 -7.34 13.43 0.67
CA ALA A 32 -7.39 12.16 -0.08
C ALA A 32 -8.25 11.11 0.63
N LYS A 33 -8.87 10.25 -0.16
CA LYS A 33 -9.40 8.95 0.28
C LYS A 33 -8.29 7.93 0.18
N VAL A 34 -8.02 7.17 1.25
CA VAL A 34 -6.81 6.35 1.33
C VAL A 34 -7.11 4.87 1.51
N VAL A 35 -6.52 4.04 0.66
CA VAL A 35 -6.40 2.60 0.90
C VAL A 35 -5.12 2.36 1.69
N VAL A 36 -5.28 1.86 2.90
CA VAL A 36 -4.19 1.46 3.79
C VAL A 36 -3.95 -0.03 3.58
N ASN A 37 -3.01 -0.36 2.70
CA ASN A 37 -2.63 -1.75 2.50
C ASN A 37 -1.48 -2.13 3.43
N ASP A 38 -1.66 -3.20 4.17
CA ASP A 38 -0.58 -3.83 4.94
C ASP A 38 -0.91 -5.31 5.17
N LEU A 39 0.05 -6.18 4.90
CA LEU A 39 -0.08 -7.61 5.23
C LEU A 39 -0.06 -7.84 6.74
N GLY A 40 0.48 -6.88 7.50
CA GLY A 40 0.55 -6.93 8.95
C GLY A 40 1.60 -7.89 9.49
N GLY A 41 2.59 -8.23 8.68
CA GLY A 41 3.74 -9.02 9.10
C GLY A 41 4.78 -8.22 9.88
N ALA A 42 5.71 -8.94 10.50
CA ALA A 42 6.93 -8.35 11.05
C ALA A 42 7.83 -7.78 9.94
N ARG A 43 8.86 -7.01 10.32
CA ARG A 43 9.80 -6.38 9.36
C ARG A 43 10.51 -7.38 8.45
N ASP A 44 10.64 -8.61 8.88
CA ASP A 44 11.27 -9.70 8.12
C ASP A 44 10.31 -10.41 7.15
N GLY A 45 9.05 -10.00 7.10
CA GLY A 45 8.01 -10.55 6.24
C GLY A 45 7.30 -11.79 6.81
N THR A 46 7.45 -12.07 8.12
CA THR A 46 6.74 -13.17 8.78
C THR A 46 5.40 -12.71 9.38
N GLY A 47 4.40 -13.58 9.35
CA GLY A 47 3.09 -13.33 9.92
C GLY A 47 2.17 -12.47 9.05
N ALA A 48 0.93 -12.33 9.50
CA ALA A 48 -0.09 -11.46 8.90
C ALA A 48 -1.11 -11.03 9.97
N SER A 49 -1.55 -9.77 9.93
CA SER A 49 -2.58 -9.22 10.81
C SER A 49 -3.13 -7.93 10.21
N SER A 50 -4.43 -7.70 10.31
CA SER A 50 -5.05 -6.43 9.89
C SER A 50 -4.86 -5.29 10.90
N GLU A 51 -4.46 -5.58 12.14
CA GLU A 51 -4.47 -4.64 13.27
C GLU A 51 -3.72 -3.33 12.98
N ALA A 52 -2.53 -3.42 12.37
CA ALA A 52 -1.73 -2.23 12.07
C ALA A 52 -2.42 -1.34 11.03
N ALA A 53 -2.95 -1.92 9.96
CA ALA A 53 -3.69 -1.18 8.93
C ALA A 53 -5.00 -0.60 9.48
N ASP A 54 -5.74 -1.38 10.26
CA ASP A 54 -7.01 -0.94 10.87
C ASP A 54 -6.79 0.24 11.82
N THR A 55 -5.72 0.22 12.63
CA THR A 55 -5.36 1.33 13.51
C THR A 55 -5.14 2.63 12.72
N VAL A 56 -4.47 2.57 11.57
CA VAL A 56 -4.25 3.76 10.72
C VAL A 56 -5.57 4.24 10.11
N VAL A 57 -6.43 3.33 9.67
CA VAL A 57 -7.77 3.67 9.16
C VAL A 57 -8.60 4.37 10.22
N ASP A 58 -8.63 3.84 11.46
CA ASP A 58 -9.37 4.43 12.57
C ASP A 58 -8.87 5.86 12.88
N GLU A 59 -7.56 6.09 12.83
CA GLU A 59 -6.96 7.41 13.02
C GLU A 59 -7.39 8.37 11.91
N ILE A 60 -7.39 7.94 10.64
CA ILE A 60 -7.85 8.76 9.51
C ILE A 60 -9.33 9.13 9.67
N ILE A 61 -10.18 8.16 10.01
CA ILE A 61 -11.62 8.39 10.18
C ILE A 61 -11.89 9.31 11.37
N LYS A 62 -11.19 9.11 12.49
CA LYS A 62 -11.29 9.98 13.68
C LYS A 62 -10.96 11.43 13.37
N ASN A 63 -10.04 11.66 12.45
CA ASN A 63 -9.64 13.00 11.99
C ASN A 63 -10.53 13.55 10.84
N GLY A 64 -11.63 12.87 10.53
CA GLY A 64 -12.61 13.31 9.53
C GLY A 64 -12.30 12.92 8.08
N GLY A 65 -11.28 12.07 7.85
CA GLY A 65 -10.95 11.55 6.53
C GLY A 65 -11.72 10.29 6.15
N GLU A 66 -11.46 9.78 4.95
CA GLU A 66 -12.00 8.52 4.45
C GLU A 66 -10.87 7.54 4.16
N ALA A 67 -10.96 6.32 4.68
CA ALA A 67 -10.01 5.25 4.41
C ALA A 67 -10.65 3.87 4.56
N PHE A 68 -10.00 2.86 4.01
CA PHE A 68 -10.23 1.46 4.38
C PHE A 68 -8.91 0.67 4.34
N SER A 69 -8.86 -0.40 5.11
CA SER A 69 -7.70 -1.32 5.14
C SER A 69 -7.88 -2.47 4.16
N HIS A 70 -6.77 -2.97 3.64
CA HIS A 70 -6.75 -4.20 2.84
C HIS A 70 -5.45 -4.98 3.08
N GLY A 71 -5.59 -6.27 3.37
CA GLY A 71 -4.47 -7.15 3.75
C GLY A 71 -3.75 -7.81 2.57
N ALA A 72 -3.88 -7.31 1.35
CA ALA A 72 -3.24 -7.93 0.19
C ALA A 72 -1.73 -8.08 0.36
N ASN A 73 -1.23 -9.29 0.10
CA ASN A 73 0.19 -9.52 -0.10
C ASN A 73 0.58 -9.02 -1.50
N VAL A 74 1.46 -8.02 -1.55
CA VAL A 74 1.89 -7.40 -2.81
C VAL A 74 2.59 -8.38 -3.76
N THR A 75 3.09 -9.51 -3.26
CA THR A 75 3.67 -10.58 -4.09
C THR A 75 2.62 -11.46 -4.76
N ASN A 76 1.36 -11.38 -4.31
CA ASN A 76 0.24 -12.11 -4.88
C ASN A 76 -0.61 -11.17 -5.77
N TYR A 77 -0.48 -11.31 -7.08
CA TYR A 77 -1.16 -10.43 -8.03
C TYR A 77 -2.69 -10.48 -7.92
N GLU A 78 -3.28 -11.63 -7.62
CA GLU A 78 -4.73 -11.78 -7.49
C GLU A 78 -5.27 -11.00 -6.28
N GLU A 79 -4.56 -11.03 -5.15
CA GLU A 79 -4.92 -10.24 -3.97
C GLU A 79 -4.78 -8.74 -4.23
N VAL A 80 -3.73 -8.34 -4.96
CA VAL A 80 -3.56 -6.93 -5.39
C VAL A 80 -4.73 -6.50 -6.29
N VAL A 81 -5.11 -7.32 -7.26
CA VAL A 81 -6.25 -7.03 -8.14
C VAL A 81 -7.56 -6.91 -7.35
N ASP A 82 -7.77 -7.75 -6.33
CA ASP A 82 -8.94 -7.65 -5.45
C ASP A 82 -8.96 -6.31 -4.69
N MET A 83 -7.84 -5.90 -4.13
CA MET A 83 -7.70 -4.59 -3.49
C MET A 83 -8.08 -3.44 -4.43
N ILE A 84 -7.60 -3.47 -5.67
CA ILE A 84 -7.90 -2.44 -6.67
C ILE A 84 -9.38 -2.47 -7.07
N LYS A 85 -9.99 -3.65 -7.24
CA LYS A 85 -11.43 -3.80 -7.51
C LYS A 85 -12.27 -3.23 -6.38
N GLN A 86 -11.92 -3.50 -5.12
CA GLN A 86 -12.63 -2.94 -3.97
C GLN A 86 -12.51 -1.42 -3.92
N THR A 87 -11.34 -0.87 -4.24
CA THR A 87 -11.12 0.57 -4.33
C THR A 87 -11.99 1.22 -5.40
N MET A 88 -12.01 0.64 -6.60
CA MET A 88 -12.83 1.13 -7.72
C MET A 88 -14.33 1.02 -7.43
N LYS A 89 -14.78 -0.07 -6.79
CA LYS A 89 -16.18 -0.21 -6.37
C LYS A 89 -16.59 0.87 -5.36
N ARG A 90 -15.69 1.25 -4.46
CA ARG A 90 -15.97 2.20 -3.39
C ARG A 90 -15.93 3.65 -3.86
N TRP A 91 -14.93 4.02 -4.67
CA TRP A 91 -14.65 5.42 -5.01
C TRP A 91 -14.55 5.72 -6.51
N GLY A 92 -14.52 4.71 -7.36
CA GLY A 92 -14.61 4.85 -8.82
C GLY A 92 -13.37 5.40 -9.51
N ARG A 93 -12.25 5.60 -8.78
CA ARG A 93 -11.00 6.13 -9.32
C ARG A 93 -9.79 5.72 -8.48
N ILE A 94 -8.61 5.83 -9.06
CA ILE A 94 -7.31 5.72 -8.37
C ILE A 94 -6.37 6.73 -8.98
N ASP A 95 -5.83 7.64 -8.17
CA ASP A 95 -5.04 8.78 -8.64
C ASP A 95 -3.56 8.69 -8.24
N VAL A 96 -3.27 8.03 -7.13
CA VAL A 96 -1.91 7.91 -6.58
C VAL A 96 -1.70 6.48 -6.09
N LEU A 97 -0.58 5.90 -6.48
CA LEU A 97 -0.06 4.65 -5.92
C LEU A 97 1.30 4.92 -5.28
N ILE A 98 1.43 4.59 -4.00
CA ILE A 98 2.72 4.61 -3.30
C ILE A 98 3.16 3.17 -3.03
N ASN A 99 4.14 2.71 -3.80
CA ASN A 99 4.79 1.42 -3.62
C ASN A 99 5.82 1.52 -2.48
N ASN A 100 5.34 1.38 -1.25
CA ASN A 100 6.18 1.50 -0.05
C ASN A 100 6.41 0.14 0.65
N ALA A 101 5.61 -0.88 0.39
CA ALA A 101 5.78 -2.19 1.01
C ALA A 101 7.20 -2.72 0.83
N GLY A 102 7.78 -3.22 1.91
CA GLY A 102 9.14 -3.76 1.91
C GLY A 102 9.41 -4.58 3.18
N ILE A 103 10.40 -5.44 3.10
CA ILE A 103 10.88 -6.28 4.20
C ILE A 103 12.39 -6.18 4.30
N LEU A 104 12.93 -6.52 5.47
CA LEU A 104 14.36 -6.56 5.74
C LEU A 104 14.81 -7.97 6.11
N ARG A 105 15.81 -8.47 5.40
CA ARG A 105 16.47 -9.75 5.65
C ARG A 105 18.00 -9.54 5.66
N ASP A 106 18.44 -8.61 6.53
CA ASP A 106 19.84 -8.16 6.54
C ASP A 106 20.79 -9.22 7.09
N LYS A 107 21.72 -9.63 6.26
CA LYS A 107 22.85 -10.51 6.60
C LYS A 107 24.05 -10.15 5.72
N SER A 108 25.26 -10.49 6.19
CA SER A 108 26.42 -10.42 5.30
C SER A 108 26.23 -11.36 4.11
N PHE A 109 26.78 -11.01 2.96
CA PHE A 109 26.62 -11.81 1.73
C PHE A 109 26.98 -13.29 1.93
N SER A 110 28.03 -13.58 2.69
CA SER A 110 28.47 -14.95 2.99
C SER A 110 27.49 -15.75 3.87
N LYS A 111 26.60 -15.08 4.60
CA LYS A 111 25.61 -15.71 5.50
C LYS A 111 24.18 -15.60 4.97
N MET A 112 24.01 -14.93 3.84
CA MET A 112 22.70 -14.73 3.23
C MET A 112 22.19 -16.02 2.59
N GLU A 113 20.96 -16.38 2.89
CA GLU A 113 20.24 -17.44 2.19
C GLU A 113 19.64 -16.89 0.88
N LEU A 114 19.77 -17.64 -0.21
CA LEU A 114 19.21 -17.20 -1.50
C LEU A 114 17.69 -17.05 -1.47
N SER A 115 17.00 -17.81 -0.62
CA SER A 115 15.56 -17.67 -0.37
C SER A 115 15.22 -16.32 0.26
N ASP A 116 16.04 -15.80 1.18
CA ASP A 116 15.85 -14.47 1.76
C ASP A 116 16.04 -13.38 0.71
N PHE A 117 17.08 -13.50 -0.12
CA PHE A 117 17.33 -12.57 -1.22
C PHE A 117 16.16 -12.54 -2.21
N LYS A 118 15.67 -13.73 -2.61
CA LYS A 118 14.55 -13.86 -3.51
C LYS A 118 13.28 -13.22 -2.92
N LEU A 119 12.98 -13.48 -1.64
CA LEU A 119 11.81 -12.91 -0.98
C LEU A 119 11.88 -11.37 -0.94
N VAL A 120 13.05 -10.79 -0.68
CA VAL A 120 13.24 -9.33 -0.72
C VAL A 120 12.96 -8.79 -2.12
N LEU A 121 13.46 -9.44 -3.18
CA LEU A 121 13.15 -9.05 -4.56
C LEU A 121 11.66 -9.20 -4.87
N ASP A 122 11.04 -10.28 -4.44
CA ASP A 122 9.61 -10.52 -4.68
C ASP A 122 8.73 -9.44 -4.02
N VAL A 123 9.06 -9.01 -2.81
CA VAL A 123 8.30 -7.95 -2.13
C VAL A 123 8.60 -6.58 -2.73
N HIS A 124 9.87 -6.18 -2.84
CA HIS A 124 10.24 -4.82 -3.25
C HIS A 124 10.06 -4.59 -4.75
N LEU A 125 10.55 -5.51 -5.59
CA LEU A 125 10.50 -5.36 -7.05
C LEU A 125 9.17 -5.87 -7.61
N MET A 126 8.88 -7.15 -7.42
CA MET A 126 7.67 -7.74 -8.01
C MET A 126 6.41 -7.18 -7.36
N GLY A 127 6.42 -6.89 -6.05
CA GLY A 127 5.30 -6.20 -5.39
C GLY A 127 5.00 -4.84 -6.02
N SER A 128 6.02 -4.04 -6.33
CA SER A 128 5.85 -2.77 -7.03
C SER A 128 5.33 -2.95 -8.47
N VAL A 129 5.83 -3.96 -9.17
CA VAL A 129 5.34 -4.30 -10.53
C VAL A 129 3.87 -4.73 -10.49
N ASN A 130 3.49 -5.61 -9.56
CA ASN A 130 2.13 -6.11 -9.41
C ASN A 130 1.14 -4.96 -9.13
N CYS A 131 1.46 -4.10 -8.17
CA CYS A 131 0.59 -2.99 -7.82
C CYS A 131 0.48 -1.98 -8.96
N THR A 132 1.59 -1.63 -9.59
CA THR A 132 1.62 -0.71 -10.73
C THR A 132 0.82 -1.28 -11.91
N LYS A 133 1.00 -2.56 -12.22
CA LYS A 133 0.26 -3.24 -13.30
C LYS A 133 -1.25 -3.21 -13.05
N ALA A 134 -1.69 -3.43 -11.79
CA ALA A 134 -3.09 -3.46 -11.44
C ALA A 134 -3.82 -2.11 -11.59
N VAL A 135 -3.10 -0.99 -11.42
CA VAL A 135 -3.69 0.37 -11.56
C VAL A 135 -3.44 1.01 -12.93
N TRP A 136 -2.57 0.43 -13.74
CA TRP A 136 -2.05 1.05 -14.96
C TRP A 136 -3.13 1.49 -15.95
N ASP A 137 -4.01 0.56 -16.31
CA ASP A 137 -5.07 0.83 -17.29
C ASP A 137 -6.11 1.81 -16.73
N ILE A 138 -6.40 1.75 -15.43
CA ILE A 138 -7.31 2.70 -14.75
C ILE A 138 -6.76 4.13 -14.86
N MET A 139 -5.51 4.33 -14.48
CA MET A 139 -4.86 5.65 -14.55
C MET A 139 -4.73 6.16 -15.99
N LYS A 140 -4.45 5.24 -16.92
CA LYS A 140 -4.40 5.58 -18.35
C LYS A 140 -5.76 6.04 -18.88
N GLU A 141 -6.84 5.33 -18.56
CA GLU A 141 -8.21 5.71 -18.93
C GLU A 141 -8.63 7.03 -18.30
N GLN A 142 -8.24 7.30 -17.07
CA GLN A 142 -8.48 8.55 -16.37
C GLN A 142 -7.68 9.73 -16.98
N ASN A 143 -6.65 9.44 -17.78
CA ASN A 143 -5.64 10.40 -18.23
C ASN A 143 -5.00 11.17 -17.06
N TYR A 144 -4.84 10.49 -15.91
CA TYR A 144 -4.28 11.00 -14.66
C TYR A 144 -3.84 9.86 -13.76
N GLY A 145 -2.62 9.97 -13.17
CA GLY A 145 -2.07 9.01 -12.22
C GLY A 145 -0.57 9.20 -12.01
#